data_2b94e8a01accccecebeebc7d7f4bd646
#
_entry.id   2b94e8a01accccecebeebc7d7f4bd646
#
_cell.length_a   1.000
_cell.length_b   1.000
_cell.length_c   1.000
_cell.angle_alpha   90.00
_cell.angle_beta   90.00
_cell.angle_gamma   90.00
#
_symmetry.space_group_name_H-M   'P 1'
#
loop_
_entity.id
_entity.type
_entity.pdbx_description
1 polymer ?
#
loop_
_entity_poly.entity_id
_entity_poly.type
_entity_poly.pdbx_seq_one_letter_code
_entity_poly.pdbx_strand_id
1 'polypeptide(L)'
;MNNLAYNHLLPLSLVLLMTGCASDPIDYQGNYPNNIGQQPVLVPYQKPIQRPDLTNNYSPNKLTGNYANSQAVQNFIQHMVQTHGFSEAYLLGLFSRAQRLDYVIRLESPEPSTSSPRPSAGSWTRYRSKFLTEAHIDNGVAFWREHAAAIEKASTTYGVDPEYIVAIIGVETFFGKNFGKTCIFDALTTLSFDTYRRAPYFTQELENFLLMTKEEGYEPREPKGSWAGAMGYGQFMPSSFRKLAVDFDNNGHRDLWQPYDAVGSVAHYFSEHGWQLNAVVTRPTQASNDPDVIELGGAMGSEYWQVYPNFKVIKKYNNSNKYAMAVHQLAQAIKQRYN
;
A
#
# COMPACT_ATOMS: atom_id res chain seq x y z
N MET A 1 -0.30 51.35 3.57
CA MET A 1 -0.75 50.53 2.44
C MET A 1 -0.15 49.13 2.65
N ASN A 2 -0.92 48.25 3.26
CA ASN A 2 -0.47 46.93 3.71
C ASN A 2 -0.76 45.91 2.61
N ASN A 3 0.28 45.30 2.07
CA ASN A 3 0.16 44.10 1.26
C ASN A 3 0.32 42.85 2.14
N LEU A 4 -0.77 42.23 2.47
CA LEU A 4 -0.85 40.88 3.05
C LEU A 4 -0.60 39.86 1.95
N ALA A 5 0.57 39.23 1.95
CA ALA A 5 0.86 38.07 1.16
C ALA A 5 0.18 36.87 1.80
N TYR A 6 -0.86 36.31 1.17
CA TYR A 6 -1.44 35.04 1.49
C TYR A 6 -0.50 33.92 1.04
N ASN A 7 0.21 33.31 1.98
CA ASN A 7 0.91 32.05 1.78
C ASN A 7 -0.13 30.92 1.72
N HIS A 8 -0.48 30.48 0.52
CA HIS A 8 -1.17 29.19 0.31
C HIS A 8 -0.20 28.05 0.60
N LEU A 9 -0.22 27.56 1.81
CA LEU A 9 0.33 26.25 2.16
C LEU A 9 -0.52 25.17 1.48
N LEU A 10 -0.05 24.70 0.32
CA LEU A 10 -0.54 23.48 -0.30
C LEU A 10 -0.29 22.31 0.68
N PRO A 11 -1.29 21.47 0.95
CA PRO A 11 -1.05 20.26 1.73
C PRO A 11 -0.09 19.36 0.95
N LEU A 12 1.08 19.14 1.53
CA LEU A 12 2.09 18.23 1.03
C LEU A 12 1.50 16.79 1.13
N SER A 13 0.88 16.34 0.06
CA SER A 13 0.53 14.92 -0.08
C SER A 13 1.83 14.14 0.07
N LEU A 14 1.87 13.23 1.04
CA LEU A 14 3.02 12.39 1.34
C LEU A 14 3.25 11.46 0.14
N VAL A 15 4.06 11.91 -0.82
CA VAL A 15 4.52 11.10 -1.94
C VAL A 15 5.61 10.20 -1.38
N LEU A 16 5.26 8.97 -1.02
CA LEU A 16 6.23 7.91 -0.82
C LEU A 16 6.93 7.69 -2.15
N LEU A 17 8.17 8.14 -2.26
CA LEU A 17 9.04 7.80 -3.39
C LEU A 17 9.33 6.30 -3.31
N MET A 18 8.51 5.51 -3.98
CA MET A 18 8.77 4.10 -4.26
C MET A 18 9.94 4.02 -5.24
N THR A 19 11.18 4.11 -4.75
CA THR A 19 12.34 3.65 -5.50
C THR A 19 12.44 2.14 -5.34
N GLY A 20 11.47 1.43 -5.90
CA GLY A 20 11.52 -0.02 -6.03
C GLY A 20 12.40 -0.37 -7.22
N CYS A 21 13.56 -0.96 -6.97
CA CYS A 21 14.22 -1.77 -7.98
C CYS A 21 13.25 -2.86 -8.44
N ALA A 22 13.17 -3.08 -9.76
CA ALA A 22 12.48 -4.23 -10.30
C ALA A 22 13.05 -5.49 -9.62
N SER A 23 12.23 -6.15 -8.80
CA SER A 23 12.50 -7.51 -8.37
C SER A 23 12.17 -8.41 -9.54
N ASP A 24 13.13 -9.25 -9.94
CA ASP A 24 12.96 -10.32 -10.90
C ASP A 24 11.70 -11.16 -10.57
N PRO A 25 11.03 -11.75 -11.59
CA PRO A 25 9.88 -12.61 -11.35
C PRO A 25 10.34 -13.81 -10.51
N ILE A 26 9.81 -13.91 -9.29
CA ILE A 26 10.04 -15.06 -8.42
C ILE A 26 9.27 -16.23 -8.99
N ASP A 27 10.01 -17.24 -9.45
CA ASP A 27 9.50 -18.54 -9.89
C ASP A 27 8.93 -19.27 -8.66
N TYR A 28 7.62 -19.41 -8.61
CA TYR A 28 6.91 -20.10 -7.52
C TYR A 28 6.85 -21.60 -7.77
N GLN A 29 7.96 -22.30 -7.56
CA GLN A 29 7.97 -23.73 -7.21
C GLN A 29 8.50 -23.86 -5.76
N GLY A 30 7.68 -23.53 -4.79
CA GLY A 30 8.00 -23.59 -3.38
C GLY A 30 7.28 -24.72 -2.67
N ASN A 31 8.05 -25.73 -2.24
CA ASN A 31 7.60 -26.73 -1.27
C ASN A 31 7.22 -26.05 0.06
N TYR A 32 5.95 -26.17 0.46
CA TYR A 32 5.49 -25.79 1.78
C TYR A 32 5.96 -26.81 2.83
N PRO A 33 6.54 -26.42 3.97
CA PRO A 33 6.71 -27.31 5.09
C PRO A 33 5.32 -27.60 5.69
N ASN A 34 4.95 -28.89 5.73
CA ASN A 34 3.77 -29.37 6.42
C ASN A 34 3.86 -29.09 7.93
N ASN A 35 3.18 -28.06 8.41
CA ASN A 35 2.86 -27.91 9.83
C ASN A 35 1.54 -28.63 10.12
N ILE A 36 1.66 -29.89 10.58
CA ILE A 36 0.55 -30.71 11.05
C ILE A 36 0.20 -30.23 12.46
N GLY A 37 -1.00 -29.68 12.64
CA GLY A 37 -1.54 -29.59 14.00
C GLY A 37 -2.45 -28.43 14.37
N GLN A 38 -3.22 -27.83 13.47
CA GLN A 38 -4.45 -27.13 13.86
C GLN A 38 -5.49 -27.33 12.79
N GLN A 39 -6.62 -27.98 13.13
CA GLN A 39 -7.77 -28.07 12.22
C GLN A 39 -8.28 -26.65 11.95
N PRO A 40 -8.55 -26.30 10.67
CA PRO A 40 -9.17 -25.02 10.37
C PRO A 40 -10.53 -24.98 11.05
N VAL A 41 -10.79 -23.93 11.84
CA VAL A 41 -12.12 -23.63 12.35
C VAL A 41 -13.01 -23.42 11.13
N LEU A 42 -13.95 -24.36 10.91
CA LEU A 42 -14.94 -24.24 9.84
C LEU A 42 -15.81 -23.03 10.14
N VAL A 43 -15.52 -21.93 9.47
CA VAL A 43 -16.41 -20.75 9.43
C VAL A 43 -17.69 -21.19 8.71
N PRO A 44 -18.89 -20.96 9.25
CA PRO A 44 -20.13 -21.31 8.58
C PRO A 44 -20.18 -20.66 7.20
N TYR A 45 -20.47 -21.46 6.16
CA TYR A 45 -20.67 -20.95 4.79
C TYR A 45 -21.76 -19.88 4.80
N GLN A 46 -21.36 -18.62 4.61
CA GLN A 46 -22.29 -17.54 4.35
C GLN A 46 -22.61 -17.53 2.85
N LYS A 47 -23.90 -17.47 2.55
CA LYS A 47 -24.38 -17.39 1.16
C LYS A 47 -23.74 -16.15 0.50
N PRO A 48 -23.13 -16.29 -0.70
CA PRO A 48 -22.54 -15.14 -1.39
C PRO A 48 -23.56 -14.01 -1.51
N ILE A 49 -23.18 -12.82 -1.08
CA ILE A 49 -23.99 -11.62 -1.27
C ILE A 49 -24.12 -11.41 -2.78
N GLN A 50 -25.37 -11.29 -3.28
CA GLN A 50 -25.59 -10.91 -4.68
C GLN A 50 -25.08 -9.49 -4.88
N ARG A 51 -23.94 -9.38 -5.58
CA ARG A 51 -23.33 -8.11 -5.91
C ARG A 51 -24.11 -7.44 -7.05
N PRO A 52 -24.24 -6.10 -7.05
CA PRO A 52 -24.91 -5.41 -8.15
C PRO A 52 -24.23 -5.73 -9.48
N ASP A 53 -25.01 -5.98 -10.52
CA ASP A 53 -24.48 -6.10 -11.87
C ASP A 53 -24.17 -4.69 -12.40
N LEU A 54 -22.92 -4.29 -12.31
CA LEU A 54 -22.44 -2.97 -12.74
C LEU A 54 -22.26 -2.87 -14.26
N THR A 55 -22.44 -3.98 -15.00
CA THR A 55 -22.20 -4.04 -16.45
C THR A 55 -23.17 -3.18 -17.27
N ASN A 56 -24.34 -2.86 -16.71
CA ASN A 56 -25.38 -2.09 -17.42
C ASN A 56 -25.13 -0.58 -17.50
N ASN A 57 -24.13 -0.05 -16.78
CA ASN A 57 -23.86 1.38 -16.74
C ASN A 57 -23.00 1.90 -17.92
N TYR A 58 -22.50 1.02 -18.76
CA TYR A 58 -21.54 1.33 -19.82
C TYR A 58 -21.90 0.59 -21.12
N SER A 59 -22.20 1.29 -22.19
CA SER A 59 -22.60 0.66 -23.46
C SER A 59 -22.21 1.43 -24.73
N PRO A 60 -20.94 1.81 -24.96
CA PRO A 60 -20.50 2.27 -26.27
C PRO A 60 -20.00 1.10 -27.13
N ASN A 61 -20.20 1.23 -28.43
CA ASN A 61 -19.71 0.27 -29.44
C ASN A 61 -18.24 0.51 -29.82
N LYS A 62 -17.59 1.56 -29.29
CA LYS A 62 -16.18 1.91 -29.55
C LYS A 62 -15.58 2.71 -28.40
N LEU A 63 -14.26 2.64 -28.27
CA LEU A 63 -13.49 3.46 -27.33
C LEU A 63 -13.56 4.94 -27.74
N THR A 64 -13.82 5.81 -26.75
CA THR A 64 -13.89 7.29 -26.90
C THR A 64 -13.06 7.97 -25.80
N GLY A 65 -13.14 9.30 -25.69
CA GLY A 65 -12.45 10.06 -24.62
C GLY A 65 -10.93 10.13 -24.80
N ASN A 66 -10.20 10.23 -23.69
CA ASN A 66 -8.75 10.41 -23.70
C ASN A 66 -8.00 9.27 -24.41
N TYR A 67 -8.56 8.08 -24.42
CA TYR A 67 -7.94 6.86 -24.95
C TYR A 67 -8.54 6.37 -26.27
N ALA A 68 -9.37 7.20 -26.96
CA ALA A 68 -10.10 6.84 -28.18
C ALA A 68 -9.25 6.15 -29.26
N ASN A 69 -8.00 6.56 -29.40
CA ASN A 69 -7.07 6.04 -30.42
C ASN A 69 -5.93 5.20 -29.82
N SER A 70 -6.03 4.78 -28.55
CA SER A 70 -4.98 4.01 -27.89
C SER A 70 -5.07 2.53 -28.24
N GLN A 71 -4.16 2.05 -29.08
CA GLN A 71 -4.05 0.61 -29.37
C GLN A 71 -3.71 -0.20 -28.13
N ALA A 72 -2.89 0.35 -27.22
CA ALA A 72 -2.51 -0.32 -25.97
C ALA A 72 -3.73 -0.58 -25.07
N VAL A 73 -4.64 0.40 -24.93
CA VAL A 73 -5.90 0.23 -24.19
C VAL A 73 -6.81 -0.79 -24.88
N GLN A 74 -6.92 -0.77 -26.22
CA GLN A 74 -7.70 -1.76 -26.95
C GLN A 74 -7.17 -3.18 -26.73
N ASN A 75 -5.86 -3.37 -26.82
CA ASN A 75 -5.21 -4.67 -26.54
C ASN A 75 -5.46 -5.13 -25.11
N PHE A 76 -5.39 -4.23 -24.15
CA PHE A 76 -5.69 -4.53 -22.75
C PHE A 76 -7.17 -4.93 -22.57
N ILE A 77 -8.11 -4.23 -23.19
CA ILE A 77 -9.54 -4.60 -23.18
C ILE A 77 -9.72 -6.01 -23.72
N GLN A 78 -9.12 -6.31 -24.89
CA GLN A 78 -9.20 -7.67 -25.46
C GLN A 78 -8.62 -8.74 -24.55
N HIS A 79 -7.49 -8.45 -23.89
CA HIS A 79 -6.91 -9.34 -22.87
C HIS A 79 -7.90 -9.61 -21.73
N MET A 80 -8.50 -8.56 -21.17
CA MET A 80 -9.47 -8.68 -20.05
C MET A 80 -10.73 -9.46 -20.44
N VAL A 81 -11.19 -9.29 -21.69
CA VAL A 81 -12.32 -10.07 -22.23
C VAL A 81 -11.97 -11.54 -22.37
N GLN A 82 -10.84 -11.82 -23.03
CA GLN A 82 -10.45 -13.21 -23.36
C GLN A 82 -10.01 -13.99 -22.12
N THR A 83 -9.29 -13.36 -21.19
CA THR A 83 -8.68 -14.05 -20.04
C THR A 83 -9.61 -14.06 -18.83
N HIS A 84 -10.38 -12.99 -18.60
CA HIS A 84 -11.16 -12.82 -17.38
C HIS A 84 -12.67 -12.74 -17.60
N GLY A 85 -13.13 -12.87 -18.86
CA GLY A 85 -14.56 -12.88 -19.18
C GLY A 85 -15.28 -11.56 -18.86
N PHE A 86 -14.60 -10.42 -18.99
CA PHE A 86 -15.26 -9.13 -18.90
C PHE A 86 -16.11 -8.88 -20.16
N SER A 87 -17.20 -8.13 -20.02
CA SER A 87 -17.94 -7.62 -21.17
C SER A 87 -17.10 -6.56 -21.91
N GLU A 88 -16.90 -6.75 -23.21
CA GLU A 88 -16.20 -5.75 -24.05
C GLU A 88 -16.90 -4.39 -24.01
N ALA A 89 -18.23 -4.36 -24.16
CA ALA A 89 -19.01 -3.14 -24.10
C ALA A 89 -18.85 -2.42 -22.74
N TYR A 90 -18.83 -3.17 -21.64
CA TYR A 90 -18.56 -2.62 -20.31
C TYR A 90 -17.19 -1.94 -20.24
N LEU A 91 -16.12 -2.64 -20.67
CA LEU A 91 -14.76 -2.09 -20.64
C LEU A 91 -14.60 -0.91 -21.60
N LEU A 92 -15.15 -0.97 -22.81
CA LEU A 92 -15.16 0.18 -23.74
C LEU A 92 -15.80 1.40 -23.08
N GLY A 93 -16.93 1.23 -22.40
CA GLY A 93 -17.61 2.31 -21.69
C GLY A 93 -16.81 2.83 -20.49
N LEU A 94 -16.21 1.97 -19.71
CA LEU A 94 -15.38 2.34 -18.58
C LEU A 94 -14.15 3.14 -19.02
N PHE A 95 -13.36 2.63 -19.96
CA PHE A 95 -12.17 3.30 -20.49
C PHE A 95 -12.48 4.57 -21.28
N SER A 96 -13.66 4.67 -21.89
CA SER A 96 -14.10 5.92 -22.56
C SER A 96 -14.27 7.08 -21.57
N ARG A 97 -14.48 6.79 -20.29
CA ARG A 97 -14.59 7.79 -19.21
C ARG A 97 -13.29 7.99 -18.44
N ALA A 98 -12.26 7.20 -18.72
CA ALA A 98 -10.95 7.31 -18.06
C ALA A 98 -10.33 8.69 -18.29
N GLN A 99 -9.79 9.28 -17.23
CA GLN A 99 -9.11 10.57 -17.28
C GLN A 99 -7.61 10.37 -17.29
N ARG A 100 -6.92 10.96 -18.27
CA ARG A 100 -5.47 11.05 -18.27
C ARG A 100 -5.00 12.09 -17.26
N LEU A 101 -4.10 11.70 -16.35
CA LEU A 101 -3.66 12.52 -15.24
C LEU A 101 -2.21 12.99 -15.43
N ASP A 102 -2.02 14.18 -16.01
CA ASP A 102 -0.68 14.70 -16.33
C ASP A 102 0.22 14.87 -15.09
N TYR A 103 -0.34 15.14 -13.92
CA TYR A 103 0.46 15.21 -12.68
C TYR A 103 0.98 13.83 -12.27
N VAL A 104 0.25 12.75 -12.55
CA VAL A 104 0.69 11.37 -12.29
C VAL A 104 1.88 11.02 -13.18
N ILE A 105 1.83 11.41 -14.46
CA ILE A 105 2.96 11.23 -15.40
C ILE A 105 4.20 11.95 -14.88
N ARG A 106 4.07 13.20 -14.43
CA ARG A 106 5.19 13.96 -13.85
C ARG A 106 5.78 13.31 -12.59
N LEU A 107 4.93 12.74 -11.73
CA LEU A 107 5.38 12.06 -10.52
C LEU A 107 6.08 10.73 -10.80
N GLU A 108 5.65 10.01 -11.84
CA GLU A 108 6.27 8.73 -12.26
C GLU A 108 7.60 8.92 -13.00
N SER A 109 7.80 10.06 -13.61
CA SER A 109 9.01 10.39 -14.38
C SER A 109 9.89 11.40 -13.63
N PRO A 110 10.47 11.04 -12.47
CA PRO A 110 11.35 11.94 -11.75
C PRO A 110 12.63 12.18 -12.57
N GLU A 111 13.14 13.41 -12.48
CA GLU A 111 14.48 13.74 -12.97
C GLU A 111 15.51 12.77 -12.39
N PRO A 112 16.52 12.35 -13.17
CA PRO A 112 17.58 11.45 -12.71
C PRO A 112 18.27 12.06 -11.48
N SER A 113 18.04 11.49 -10.31
CA SER A 113 18.79 11.91 -9.12
C SER A 113 20.18 11.32 -9.17
N THR A 114 21.20 12.14 -9.07
CA THR A 114 22.56 11.70 -8.78
C THR A 114 22.60 11.18 -7.34
N SER A 115 22.22 9.92 -7.15
CA SER A 115 22.23 9.29 -5.83
C SER A 115 23.67 8.98 -5.43
N SER A 116 24.15 9.63 -4.37
CA SER A 116 25.36 9.22 -3.67
C SER A 116 25.16 7.84 -3.06
N PRO A 117 26.16 6.91 -3.13
CA PRO A 117 26.09 5.61 -2.48
C PRO A 117 25.90 5.69 -0.96
N ARG A 118 26.30 6.80 -0.34
CA ARG A 118 26.18 7.03 1.10
C ARG A 118 24.97 7.90 1.43
N PRO A 119 24.26 7.64 2.55
CA PRO A 119 23.18 8.51 3.00
C PRO A 119 23.66 9.93 3.23
N SER A 120 22.97 10.93 2.66
CA SER A 120 23.32 12.34 2.91
C SER A 120 23.08 12.71 4.37
N ALA A 121 23.97 13.57 4.92
CA ALA A 121 23.88 14.06 6.30
C ALA A 121 22.48 14.63 6.61
N GLY A 122 21.93 14.27 7.75
CA GLY A 122 20.60 14.69 8.20
C GLY A 122 19.43 14.14 7.40
N SER A 123 19.65 13.27 6.40
CA SER A 123 18.56 12.73 5.57
C SER A 123 17.62 11.84 6.37
N TRP A 124 18.12 11.11 7.35
CA TRP A 124 17.32 10.32 8.28
C TRP A 124 16.55 11.22 9.24
N THR A 125 17.20 12.18 9.85
CA THR A 125 16.55 13.12 10.77
C THR A 125 15.35 13.82 10.13
N ARG A 126 15.52 14.32 8.87
CA ARG A 126 14.43 14.93 8.11
C ARG A 126 13.31 13.94 7.76
N TYR A 127 13.65 12.67 7.46
CA TYR A 127 12.66 11.66 7.18
C TYR A 127 11.88 11.26 8.44
N ARG A 128 12.61 10.99 9.53
CA ARG A 128 12.07 10.62 10.83
C ARG A 128 11.10 11.66 11.39
N SER A 129 11.43 12.95 11.27
CA SER A 129 10.59 14.05 11.80
C SER A 129 9.20 14.15 11.14
N LYS A 130 8.95 13.45 10.03
CA LYS A 130 7.63 13.40 9.41
C LYS A 130 6.67 12.48 10.16
N PHE A 131 7.19 11.47 10.85
CA PHE A 131 6.39 10.40 11.46
C PHE A 131 6.48 10.36 12.98
N LEU A 132 7.63 10.73 13.56
CA LEU A 132 7.81 10.73 15.00
C LEU A 132 7.50 12.10 15.58
N THR A 133 6.24 12.50 15.47
CA THR A 133 5.70 13.74 16.08
C THR A 133 4.74 13.36 17.19
N GLU A 134 4.52 14.28 18.16
CA GLU A 134 3.51 14.06 19.20
C GLU A 134 2.14 13.73 18.59
N ALA A 135 1.77 14.44 17.50
CA ALA A 135 0.51 14.19 16.81
C ALA A 135 0.40 12.76 16.23
N HIS A 136 1.50 12.18 15.69
CA HIS A 136 1.47 10.78 15.24
C HIS A 136 1.33 9.81 16.42
N ILE A 137 2.04 10.06 17.50
CA ILE A 137 2.03 9.17 18.68
C ILE A 137 0.66 9.22 19.34
N ASP A 138 0.11 10.41 19.58
CA ASP A 138 -1.20 10.58 20.21
C ASP A 138 -2.34 10.00 19.37
N ASN A 139 -2.32 10.25 18.05
CA ASN A 139 -3.31 9.65 17.14
C ASN A 139 -3.14 8.12 17.06
N GLY A 140 -1.91 7.60 17.17
CA GLY A 140 -1.65 6.16 17.23
C GLY A 140 -2.24 5.52 18.48
N VAL A 141 -2.06 6.14 19.63
CA VAL A 141 -2.69 5.68 20.89
C VAL A 141 -4.23 5.75 20.81
N ALA A 142 -4.77 6.84 20.25
CA ALA A 142 -6.20 7.00 20.06
C ALA A 142 -6.77 5.92 19.13
N PHE A 143 -6.14 5.70 17.98
CA PHE A 143 -6.51 4.65 17.02
C PHE A 143 -6.45 3.25 17.65
N TRP A 144 -5.38 2.96 18.42
CA TRP A 144 -5.26 1.67 19.10
C TRP A 144 -6.39 1.46 20.12
N ARG A 145 -6.70 2.47 20.93
CA ARG A 145 -7.80 2.38 21.92
C ARG A 145 -9.17 2.22 21.26
N GLU A 146 -9.42 2.97 20.20
CA GLU A 146 -10.68 2.91 19.43
C GLU A 146 -10.90 1.54 18.77
N HIS A 147 -9.83 0.93 18.24
CA HIS A 147 -9.89 -0.33 17.52
C HIS A 147 -9.23 -1.50 18.28
N ALA A 148 -9.16 -1.41 19.61
CA ALA A 148 -8.42 -2.39 20.45
C ALA A 148 -8.84 -3.84 20.19
N ALA A 149 -10.13 -4.11 20.08
CA ALA A 149 -10.66 -5.46 19.84
C ALA A 149 -10.19 -6.04 18.47
N ALA A 150 -10.20 -5.22 17.42
CA ALA A 150 -9.72 -5.64 16.10
C ALA A 150 -8.20 -5.90 16.11
N ILE A 151 -7.44 -5.00 16.74
CA ILE A 151 -5.98 -5.10 16.82
C ILE A 151 -5.55 -6.30 17.65
N GLU A 152 -6.20 -6.57 18.78
CA GLU A 152 -5.95 -7.75 19.61
C GLU A 152 -6.29 -9.04 18.87
N LYS A 153 -7.47 -9.09 18.22
CA LYS A 153 -7.87 -10.23 17.37
C LYS A 153 -6.84 -10.46 16.25
N ALA A 154 -6.39 -9.41 15.57
CA ALA A 154 -5.40 -9.53 14.49
C ALA A 154 -4.03 -9.98 14.99
N SER A 155 -3.55 -9.41 16.11
CA SER A 155 -2.31 -9.82 16.77
C SER A 155 -2.33 -11.30 17.14
N THR A 156 -3.41 -11.77 17.75
CA THR A 156 -3.57 -13.16 18.19
C THR A 156 -3.72 -14.10 16.99
N THR A 157 -4.50 -13.72 15.97
CA THR A 157 -4.78 -14.56 14.80
C THR A 157 -3.52 -14.77 13.95
N TYR A 158 -2.75 -13.71 13.74
CA TYR A 158 -1.63 -13.70 12.79
C TYR A 158 -0.25 -13.72 13.46
N GLY A 159 -0.17 -13.67 14.80
CA GLY A 159 1.09 -13.68 15.51
C GLY A 159 1.95 -12.44 15.24
N VAL A 160 1.33 -11.25 15.19
CA VAL A 160 1.99 -9.97 14.89
C VAL A 160 1.89 -9.03 16.08
N ASP A 161 3.00 -8.41 16.46
CA ASP A 161 3.01 -7.43 17.55
C ASP A 161 2.09 -6.23 17.21
N PRO A 162 1.11 -5.92 18.07
CA PRO A 162 0.02 -4.97 17.77
C PRO A 162 0.52 -3.56 17.45
N GLU A 163 1.60 -3.11 18.09
CA GLU A 163 2.20 -1.81 17.83
C GLU A 163 2.66 -1.62 16.38
N TYR A 164 3.07 -2.70 15.70
CA TYR A 164 3.51 -2.60 14.29
C TYR A 164 2.32 -2.54 13.32
N ILE A 165 1.21 -3.18 13.64
CA ILE A 165 -0.05 -3.03 12.88
C ILE A 165 -0.47 -1.56 12.91
N VAL A 166 -0.50 -0.96 14.10
CA VAL A 166 -0.86 0.44 14.31
C VAL A 166 0.13 1.37 13.61
N ALA A 167 1.44 1.12 13.72
CA ALA A 167 2.47 1.97 13.15
C ALA A 167 2.46 1.99 11.62
N ILE A 168 2.21 0.86 10.96
CA ILE A 168 2.02 0.84 9.48
C ILE A 168 0.88 1.77 9.08
N ILE A 169 -0.29 1.62 9.69
CA ILE A 169 -1.45 2.47 9.40
C ILE A 169 -1.14 3.95 9.68
N GLY A 170 -0.36 4.21 10.72
CA GLY A 170 0.11 5.57 11.05
C GLY A 170 1.01 6.17 9.99
N VAL A 171 2.00 5.42 9.52
CA VAL A 171 2.96 5.88 8.49
C VAL A 171 2.28 6.03 7.13
N GLU A 172 1.39 5.11 6.76
CA GLU A 172 0.76 5.10 5.44
C GLU A 172 -0.32 6.19 5.30
N THR A 173 -1.18 6.36 6.27
CA THR A 173 -2.38 7.20 6.11
C THR A 173 -2.63 8.18 7.25
N PHE A 174 -1.68 8.28 8.20
CA PHE A 174 -1.93 9.04 9.42
C PHE A 174 -3.24 8.59 10.09
N PHE A 175 -3.35 7.28 10.29
CA PHE A 175 -4.53 6.63 10.91
C PHE A 175 -5.84 6.92 10.16
N GLY A 176 -5.82 6.81 8.83
CA GLY A 176 -6.98 6.99 7.97
C GLY A 176 -7.34 8.44 7.64
N LYS A 177 -6.55 9.43 8.09
CA LYS A 177 -6.79 10.85 7.77
C LYS A 177 -6.37 11.23 6.34
N ASN A 178 -5.57 10.38 5.67
CA ASN A 178 -5.06 10.65 4.32
C ASN A 178 -4.91 9.37 3.48
N PHE A 179 -5.98 8.95 2.83
CA PHE A 179 -5.96 7.83 1.88
C PHE A 179 -5.46 8.19 0.48
N GLY A 180 -5.27 9.48 0.19
CA GLY A 180 -5.17 10.01 -1.16
C GLY A 180 -6.53 10.41 -1.73
N LYS A 181 -6.49 11.18 -2.83
CA LYS A 181 -7.71 11.75 -3.45
C LYS A 181 -7.84 11.39 -4.93
N THR A 182 -6.89 10.63 -5.46
CA THR A 182 -6.83 10.25 -6.87
C THR A 182 -7.79 9.09 -7.13
N CYS A 183 -8.58 9.18 -8.19
CA CYS A 183 -9.32 8.02 -8.70
C CYS A 183 -8.31 6.95 -9.10
N ILE A 184 -8.38 5.78 -8.46
CA ILE A 184 -7.38 4.70 -8.65
C ILE A 184 -7.41 4.19 -10.08
N PHE A 185 -8.60 4.02 -10.66
CA PHE A 185 -8.75 3.61 -12.04
C PHE A 185 -8.05 4.57 -13.02
N ASP A 186 -8.28 5.89 -12.86
CA ASP A 186 -7.66 6.90 -13.72
C ASP A 186 -6.14 6.94 -13.53
N ALA A 187 -5.66 6.81 -12.29
CA ALA A 187 -4.23 6.76 -11.99
C ALA A 187 -3.53 5.56 -12.63
N LEU A 188 -4.07 4.36 -12.40
CA LEU A 188 -3.49 3.12 -12.95
C LEU A 188 -3.57 3.09 -14.47
N THR A 189 -4.68 3.57 -15.08
CA THR A 189 -4.80 3.70 -16.53
C THR A 189 -3.72 4.64 -17.10
N THR A 190 -3.53 5.81 -16.48
CA THR A 190 -2.48 6.75 -16.87
C THR A 190 -1.09 6.15 -16.75
N LEU A 191 -0.79 5.51 -15.61
CA LEU A 191 0.51 4.88 -15.35
C LEU A 191 0.80 3.72 -16.32
N SER A 192 -0.23 2.99 -16.71
CA SER A 192 -0.10 1.84 -17.63
C SER A 192 0.15 2.26 -19.07
N PHE A 193 -0.50 3.33 -19.55
CA PHE A 193 -0.56 3.62 -20.97
C PHE A 193 0.13 4.94 -21.38
N ASP A 194 0.44 5.82 -20.42
CA ASP A 194 1.08 7.12 -20.68
C ASP A 194 2.47 7.26 -20.03
N THR A 195 3.01 6.19 -19.41
CA THR A 195 4.37 6.14 -18.86
C THR A 195 5.16 4.98 -19.44
N TYR A 196 6.48 4.88 -19.11
CA TYR A 196 7.34 3.86 -19.69
C TYR A 196 8.04 2.99 -18.64
N ARG A 197 8.63 3.60 -17.64
CA ARG A 197 9.56 2.93 -16.72
C ARG A 197 8.95 1.75 -15.98
N ARG A 198 7.76 1.92 -15.43
CA ARG A 198 7.01 0.88 -14.69
C ARG A 198 5.66 0.55 -15.33
N ALA A 199 5.45 0.90 -16.60
CA ALA A 199 4.18 0.63 -17.28
C ALA A 199 3.75 -0.85 -17.20
N PRO A 200 4.63 -1.85 -17.43
CA PRO A 200 4.24 -3.27 -17.29
C PRO A 200 3.75 -3.62 -15.88
N TYR A 201 4.38 -3.10 -14.84
CA TYR A 201 3.95 -3.29 -13.46
C TYR A 201 2.56 -2.66 -13.23
N PHE A 202 2.34 -1.41 -13.65
CA PHE A 202 1.06 -0.76 -13.46
C PHE A 202 -0.07 -1.35 -14.30
N THR A 203 0.24 -1.94 -15.46
CA THR A 203 -0.72 -2.69 -16.26
C THR A 203 -1.22 -3.93 -15.50
N GLN A 204 -0.34 -4.64 -14.80
CA GLN A 204 -0.73 -5.75 -13.93
C GLN A 204 -1.55 -5.27 -12.72
N GLU A 205 -1.19 -4.12 -12.15
CA GLU A 205 -1.98 -3.54 -11.04
C GLU A 205 -3.36 -3.07 -11.51
N LEU A 206 -3.49 -2.53 -12.73
CA LEU A 206 -4.78 -2.17 -13.33
C LEU A 206 -5.66 -3.42 -13.57
N GLU A 207 -5.07 -4.50 -14.06
CA GLU A 207 -5.74 -5.79 -14.20
C GLU A 207 -6.26 -6.30 -12.84
N ASN A 208 -5.38 -6.33 -11.82
CA ASN A 208 -5.77 -6.72 -10.46
C ASN A 208 -6.82 -5.79 -9.86
N PHE A 209 -6.77 -4.49 -10.16
CA PHE A 209 -7.76 -3.54 -9.69
C PHE A 209 -9.15 -3.82 -10.29
N LEU A 210 -9.25 -4.06 -11.60
CA LEU A 210 -10.52 -4.39 -12.23
C LEU A 210 -11.08 -5.73 -11.72
N LEU A 211 -10.22 -6.71 -11.49
CA LEU A 211 -10.64 -7.99 -10.89
C LEU A 211 -11.13 -7.80 -9.45
N MET A 212 -10.39 -7.03 -8.64
CA MET A 212 -10.80 -6.68 -7.29
C MET A 212 -12.16 -5.97 -7.27
N THR A 213 -12.35 -4.96 -8.12
CA THR A 213 -13.65 -4.24 -8.17
C THR A 213 -14.80 -5.15 -8.56
N LYS A 214 -14.57 -6.12 -9.47
CA LYS A 214 -15.54 -7.15 -9.82
C LYS A 214 -15.80 -8.11 -8.65
N GLU A 215 -14.75 -8.53 -7.94
CA GLU A 215 -14.83 -9.44 -6.79
C GLU A 215 -15.58 -8.81 -5.61
N GLU A 216 -15.30 -7.53 -5.29
CA GLU A 216 -15.89 -6.83 -4.15
C GLU A 216 -17.14 -6.00 -4.50
N GLY A 217 -17.51 -5.91 -5.77
CA GLY A 217 -18.70 -5.15 -6.20
C GLY A 217 -18.51 -3.63 -6.18
N TYR A 218 -17.28 -3.14 -6.25
CA TYR A 218 -17.01 -1.69 -6.37
C TYR A 218 -17.28 -1.19 -7.79
N GLU A 219 -17.84 0.00 -7.91
CA GLU A 219 -17.79 0.76 -9.17
C GLU A 219 -16.34 1.22 -9.39
N PRO A 220 -15.63 0.84 -10.47
CA PRO A 220 -14.18 1.06 -10.60
C PRO A 220 -13.73 2.52 -10.52
N ARG A 221 -14.62 3.48 -10.77
CA ARG A 221 -14.28 4.90 -10.70
C ARG A 221 -14.51 5.55 -9.34
N GLU A 222 -15.10 4.83 -8.38
CA GLU A 222 -15.36 5.34 -7.04
C GLU A 222 -14.14 5.25 -6.10
N PRO A 223 -13.38 4.13 -6.05
CA PRO A 223 -12.28 4.01 -5.13
C PRO A 223 -11.21 5.09 -5.34
N LYS A 224 -10.83 5.74 -4.24
CA LYS A 224 -9.78 6.76 -4.22
C LYS A 224 -8.61 6.30 -3.38
N GLY A 225 -7.43 6.68 -3.83
CA GLY A 225 -6.18 6.30 -3.17
C GLY A 225 -5.02 7.22 -3.53
N SER A 226 -3.82 6.69 -3.46
CA SER A 226 -2.63 7.43 -3.86
C SER A 226 -2.57 7.66 -5.37
N TRP A 227 -1.70 8.55 -5.80
CA TRP A 227 -1.43 8.78 -7.23
C TRP A 227 -0.87 7.54 -7.96
N ALA A 228 -0.31 6.58 -7.21
CA ALA A 228 0.23 5.33 -7.73
C ALA A 228 -0.76 4.14 -7.61
N GLY A 229 -1.99 4.38 -7.14
CA GLY A 229 -3.02 3.35 -7.05
C GLY A 229 -3.05 2.57 -5.73
N ALA A 230 -2.32 3.00 -4.69
CA ALA A 230 -2.38 2.38 -3.37
C ALA A 230 -3.68 2.74 -2.62
N MET A 231 -4.21 1.79 -1.83
CA MET A 231 -5.59 1.75 -1.34
C MET A 231 -5.71 1.61 0.17
N GLY A 232 -6.67 2.33 0.75
CA GLY A 232 -7.14 2.16 2.12
C GLY A 232 -6.11 2.50 3.20
N TYR A 233 -6.39 2.09 4.43
CA TYR A 233 -5.56 2.37 5.62
C TYR A 233 -4.12 1.88 5.49
N GLY A 234 -3.91 0.70 4.91
CA GLY A 234 -2.60 0.08 4.73
C GLY A 234 -1.93 0.42 3.40
N GLN A 235 -2.54 1.22 2.54
CA GLN A 235 -2.01 1.58 1.21
C GLN A 235 -1.57 0.36 0.37
N PHE A 236 -2.39 -0.68 0.35
CA PHE A 236 -2.14 -1.86 -0.48
C PHE A 236 -2.27 -1.55 -1.97
N MET A 237 -1.38 -2.10 -2.77
CA MET A 237 -1.57 -2.18 -4.20
C MET A 237 -2.66 -3.22 -4.54
N PRO A 238 -3.36 -3.09 -5.68
CA PRO A 238 -4.42 -4.04 -6.06
C PRO A 238 -4.02 -5.51 -6.04
N SER A 239 -2.80 -5.84 -6.48
CA SER A 239 -2.28 -7.20 -6.41
C SER A 239 -2.10 -7.69 -4.96
N SER A 240 -1.66 -6.80 -4.06
CA SER A 240 -1.55 -7.10 -2.62
C SER A 240 -2.94 -7.26 -1.99
N PHE A 241 -3.91 -6.42 -2.37
CA PHE A 241 -5.31 -6.57 -1.94
C PHE A 241 -5.82 -7.97 -2.27
N ARG A 242 -5.73 -8.39 -3.52
CA ARG A 242 -6.28 -9.68 -3.95
C ARG A 242 -5.62 -10.89 -3.27
N LYS A 243 -4.34 -10.76 -2.90
CA LYS A 243 -3.60 -11.84 -2.26
C LYS A 243 -3.74 -11.86 -0.74
N LEU A 244 -3.82 -10.69 -0.10
CA LEU A 244 -3.56 -10.54 1.33
C LEU A 244 -4.65 -9.79 2.10
N ALA A 245 -5.58 -9.10 1.41
CA ALA A 245 -6.71 -8.49 2.10
C ALA A 245 -7.67 -9.57 2.61
N VAL A 246 -8.17 -9.36 3.82
CA VAL A 246 -9.10 -10.27 4.49
C VAL A 246 -10.38 -9.56 4.89
N ASP A 247 -11.50 -10.24 4.79
CA ASP A 247 -12.78 -9.87 5.40
C ASP A 247 -12.70 -10.23 6.88
N PHE A 248 -12.20 -9.29 7.67
CA PHE A 248 -11.85 -9.55 9.06
C PHE A 248 -13.01 -9.37 10.03
N ASP A 249 -14.03 -8.60 9.64
CA ASP A 249 -15.29 -8.46 10.38
C ASP A 249 -16.36 -9.50 9.97
N ASN A 250 -16.07 -10.29 8.92
CA ASN A 250 -16.94 -11.34 8.34
C ASN A 250 -18.26 -10.79 7.80
N ASN A 251 -18.25 -9.59 7.19
CA ASN A 251 -19.42 -9.00 6.56
C ASN A 251 -19.64 -9.46 5.10
N GLY A 252 -18.72 -10.25 4.54
CA GLY A 252 -18.74 -10.78 3.18
C GLY A 252 -18.02 -9.90 2.14
N HIS A 253 -17.36 -8.83 2.57
CA HIS A 253 -16.58 -7.93 1.73
C HIS A 253 -15.21 -7.68 2.35
N ARG A 254 -14.19 -7.45 1.52
CA ARG A 254 -12.88 -6.97 1.94
C ARG A 254 -12.81 -5.47 1.68
N ASP A 255 -12.82 -4.66 2.72
CA ASP A 255 -12.82 -3.19 2.61
C ASP A 255 -11.65 -2.56 3.37
N LEU A 256 -10.59 -2.20 2.63
CA LEU A 256 -9.40 -1.56 3.24
C LEU A 256 -9.62 -0.10 3.66
N TRP A 257 -10.75 0.51 3.33
CA TRP A 257 -11.18 1.82 3.87
C TRP A 257 -11.96 1.67 5.18
N GLN A 258 -12.23 0.42 5.61
CA GLN A 258 -12.75 0.07 6.90
C GLN A 258 -11.61 -0.35 7.85
N PRO A 259 -11.54 0.19 9.10
CA PRO A 259 -10.44 -0.09 10.02
C PRO A 259 -10.29 -1.58 10.36
N TYR A 260 -11.39 -2.31 10.48
CA TYR A 260 -11.39 -3.71 10.91
C TYR A 260 -10.67 -4.60 9.90
N ASP A 261 -11.05 -4.53 8.63
CA ASP A 261 -10.43 -5.29 7.55
C ASP A 261 -9.00 -4.84 7.28
N ALA A 262 -8.76 -3.53 7.38
CA ALA A 262 -7.43 -2.97 7.21
C ALA A 262 -6.45 -3.48 8.27
N VAL A 263 -6.85 -3.51 9.54
CA VAL A 263 -6.07 -4.05 10.67
C VAL A 263 -5.76 -5.53 10.44
N GLY A 264 -6.78 -6.34 10.11
CA GLY A 264 -6.62 -7.75 9.79
C GLY A 264 -5.69 -7.98 8.59
N SER A 265 -5.87 -7.20 7.52
CA SER A 265 -5.07 -7.32 6.30
C SER A 265 -3.60 -6.92 6.50
N VAL A 266 -3.31 -5.88 7.28
CA VAL A 266 -1.92 -5.51 7.64
C VAL A 266 -1.26 -6.60 8.46
N ALA A 267 -1.96 -7.19 9.43
CA ALA A 267 -1.43 -8.29 10.22
C ALA A 267 -1.20 -9.54 9.36
N HIS A 268 -2.16 -9.90 8.50
CA HIS A 268 -2.02 -10.99 7.55
C HIS A 268 -0.82 -10.78 6.61
N TYR A 269 -0.63 -9.56 6.09
CA TYR A 269 0.56 -9.22 5.31
C TYR A 269 1.85 -9.53 6.06
N PHE A 270 1.99 -9.12 7.30
CA PHE A 270 3.20 -9.37 8.10
C PHE A 270 3.42 -10.86 8.37
N SER A 271 2.36 -11.60 8.71
CA SER A 271 2.41 -13.05 8.93
C SER A 271 2.90 -13.78 7.67
N GLU A 272 2.31 -13.50 6.51
CA GLU A 272 2.68 -14.12 5.23
C GLU A 272 4.12 -13.79 4.80
N HIS A 273 4.68 -12.71 5.31
CA HIS A 273 6.07 -12.32 5.04
C HIS A 273 7.06 -12.79 6.12
N GLY A 274 6.62 -13.59 7.09
CA GLY A 274 7.46 -14.26 8.07
C GLY A 274 7.74 -13.44 9.32
N TRP A 275 6.78 -12.61 9.75
CA TRP A 275 6.86 -11.92 11.04
C TRP A 275 7.00 -12.92 12.18
N GLN A 276 7.83 -12.62 13.16
CA GLN A 276 8.04 -13.39 14.36
C GLN A 276 7.61 -12.59 15.59
N LEU A 277 6.55 -13.05 16.25
CA LEU A 277 5.99 -12.38 17.42
C LEU A 277 7.05 -12.19 18.52
N ASN A 278 7.12 -11.00 19.10
CA ASN A 278 8.07 -10.61 20.16
C ASN A 278 9.56 -10.68 19.76
N ALA A 279 9.89 -10.92 18.48
CA ALA A 279 11.29 -10.96 18.07
C ALA A 279 11.87 -9.54 17.91
N VAL A 280 13.16 -9.44 18.15
CA VAL A 280 13.90 -8.18 18.01
C VAL A 280 13.85 -7.70 16.56
N VAL A 281 13.56 -6.42 16.35
CA VAL A 281 13.51 -5.80 15.02
C VAL A 281 14.85 -5.17 14.66
N THR A 282 15.44 -4.39 15.59
CA THR A 282 16.73 -3.74 15.38
C THR A 282 17.41 -3.37 16.70
N ARG A 283 18.72 -3.16 16.67
CA ARG A 283 19.52 -2.64 17.80
C ARG A 283 20.56 -1.64 17.30
N PRO A 284 20.85 -0.58 18.06
CA PRO A 284 21.99 0.27 17.77
C PRO A 284 23.29 -0.55 17.74
N THR A 285 24.20 -0.20 16.82
CA THR A 285 25.50 -0.84 16.69
C THR A 285 26.55 0.14 16.18
N GLN A 286 27.74 -0.32 15.85
CA GLN A 286 28.81 0.44 15.22
C GLN A 286 28.89 0.13 13.73
N ALA A 287 29.64 0.96 12.99
CA ALA A 287 29.93 0.72 11.58
C ALA A 287 30.52 -0.68 11.37
N SER A 288 29.99 -1.41 10.42
CA SER A 288 30.40 -2.78 10.10
C SER A 288 30.19 -3.07 8.61
N ASN A 289 30.92 -4.05 8.09
CA ASN A 289 30.69 -4.62 6.76
C ASN A 289 29.66 -5.78 6.79
N ASP A 290 29.05 -6.04 7.94
CA ASP A 290 27.96 -7.00 8.05
C ASP A 290 26.78 -6.54 7.18
N PRO A 291 26.25 -7.37 6.26
CA PRO A 291 25.11 -7.02 5.39
C PRO A 291 23.82 -6.72 6.19
N ASP A 292 23.75 -7.17 7.43
CA ASP A 292 22.63 -6.90 8.34
C ASP A 292 22.86 -5.64 9.21
N VAL A 293 23.89 -4.84 8.91
CA VAL A 293 24.08 -3.50 9.49
C VAL A 293 23.71 -2.44 8.46
N ILE A 294 22.74 -1.60 8.83
CA ILE A 294 22.34 -0.46 8.00
C ILE A 294 22.94 0.85 8.52
N GLU A 295 23.20 1.77 7.60
CA GLU A 295 23.63 3.15 7.89
C GLU A 295 22.50 4.14 7.58
N LEU A 296 22.22 5.04 8.52
CA LEU A 296 21.25 6.12 8.37
C LEU A 296 21.95 7.47 8.64
N GLY A 297 21.80 8.44 7.72
CA GLY A 297 22.42 9.75 7.85
C GLY A 297 21.72 10.64 8.88
N GLY A 298 22.14 10.58 10.13
CA GLY A 298 21.66 11.41 11.23
C GLY A 298 22.14 12.87 11.12
N ALA A 299 21.65 13.74 12.02
CA ALA A 299 22.00 15.16 12.04
C ALA A 299 23.46 15.40 12.48
N MET A 300 23.96 14.60 13.39
CA MET A 300 25.32 14.72 13.97
C MET A 300 26.29 13.65 13.44
N GLY A 301 25.94 12.95 12.35
CA GLY A 301 26.71 11.87 11.78
C GLY A 301 25.87 10.65 11.45
N SER A 302 26.53 9.59 11.02
CA SER A 302 25.86 8.34 10.68
C SER A 302 25.45 7.55 11.93
N GLU A 303 24.24 7.03 11.89
CA GLU A 303 23.72 6.07 12.87
C GLU A 303 23.79 4.68 12.24
N TYR A 304 24.26 3.67 13.00
CA TYR A 304 24.38 2.29 12.53
C TYR A 304 23.46 1.39 13.36
N TRP A 305 22.74 0.51 12.66
CA TRP A 305 21.74 -0.36 13.26
C TRP A 305 21.88 -1.78 12.74
N GLN A 306 22.06 -2.73 13.66
CA GLN A 306 21.91 -4.17 13.37
C GLN A 306 20.43 -4.45 13.14
N VAL A 307 20.07 -5.04 12.00
CA VAL A 307 18.70 -5.40 11.65
C VAL A 307 18.48 -6.91 11.70
N TYR A 308 17.26 -7.29 12.07
CA TYR A 308 16.84 -8.68 12.28
C TYR A 308 15.71 -9.05 11.30
N PRO A 309 15.24 -10.32 11.26
CA PRO A 309 14.23 -10.76 10.29
C PRO A 309 12.99 -9.87 10.23
N ASN A 310 12.43 -9.44 11.35
CA ASN A 310 11.25 -8.57 11.38
C ASN A 310 11.47 -7.20 10.72
N PHE A 311 12.68 -6.64 10.80
CA PHE A 311 13.01 -5.42 10.05
C PHE A 311 12.92 -5.65 8.53
N LYS A 312 13.36 -6.83 8.08
CA LYS A 312 13.28 -7.21 6.66
C LYS A 312 11.83 -7.41 6.23
N VAL A 313 10.94 -7.89 7.12
CA VAL A 313 9.50 -7.96 6.87
C VAL A 313 8.90 -6.57 6.65
N ILE A 314 9.22 -5.59 7.52
CA ILE A 314 8.79 -4.21 7.31
C ILE A 314 9.30 -3.66 5.97
N LYS A 315 10.53 -3.99 5.58
CA LYS A 315 11.08 -3.60 4.29
C LYS A 315 10.34 -4.21 3.08
N LYS A 316 9.70 -5.35 3.22
CA LYS A 316 8.85 -5.90 2.14
C LYS A 316 7.61 -5.05 1.89
N TYR A 317 7.11 -4.36 2.92
CA TYR A 317 6.02 -3.40 2.77
C TYR A 317 6.45 -2.18 1.93
N ASN A 318 7.62 -1.65 2.24
CA ASN A 318 8.27 -0.59 1.46
C ASN A 318 9.79 -0.75 1.54
N ASN A 319 10.46 -0.98 0.41
CA ASN A 319 11.89 -1.30 0.35
C ASN A 319 12.79 -0.09 0.64
N SER A 320 12.68 0.46 1.85
CA SER A 320 13.48 1.58 2.33
C SER A 320 13.90 1.36 3.79
N ASN A 321 15.21 1.46 4.08
CA ASN A 321 15.71 1.38 5.45
C ASN A 321 15.14 2.51 6.33
N LYS A 322 14.96 3.72 5.76
CA LYS A 322 14.36 4.85 6.49
C LYS A 322 12.90 4.59 6.83
N TYR A 323 12.14 4.01 5.89
CA TYR A 323 10.76 3.61 6.12
C TYR A 323 10.65 2.58 7.24
N ALA A 324 11.39 1.48 7.14
CA ALA A 324 11.33 0.41 8.13
C ALA A 324 11.73 0.90 9.53
N MET A 325 12.75 1.77 9.61
CA MET A 325 13.15 2.38 10.87
C MET A 325 12.09 3.36 11.42
N ALA A 326 11.42 4.13 10.57
CA ALA A 326 10.35 5.03 11.00
C ALA A 326 9.15 4.26 11.54
N VAL A 327 8.73 3.19 10.86
CA VAL A 327 7.69 2.27 11.36
C VAL A 327 8.09 1.69 12.72
N HIS A 328 9.31 1.17 12.84
CA HIS A 328 9.80 0.60 14.09
C HIS A 328 9.79 1.63 15.23
N GLN A 329 10.37 2.81 15.03
CA GLN A 329 10.43 3.83 16.08
C GLN A 329 9.05 4.38 16.45
N LEU A 330 8.14 4.53 15.47
CA LEU A 330 6.76 4.92 15.73
C LEU A 330 6.02 3.85 16.54
N ALA A 331 6.18 2.57 16.19
CA ALA A 331 5.61 1.45 16.92
C ALA A 331 6.03 1.48 18.40
N GLN A 332 7.34 1.62 18.66
CA GLN A 332 7.85 1.69 20.03
C GLN A 332 7.33 2.91 20.80
N ALA A 333 7.27 4.08 20.17
CA ALA A 333 6.77 5.30 20.81
C ALA A 333 5.27 5.20 21.15
N ILE A 334 4.46 4.64 20.24
CA ILE A 334 3.03 4.41 20.49
C ILE A 334 2.85 3.41 21.63
N LYS A 335 3.56 2.26 21.58
CA LYS A 335 3.49 1.23 22.64
C LYS A 335 3.83 1.79 24.01
N GLN A 336 4.92 2.57 24.10
CA GLN A 336 5.34 3.20 25.35
C GLN A 336 4.30 4.14 25.94
N ARG A 337 3.54 4.85 25.10
CA ARG A 337 2.50 5.79 25.54
C ARG A 337 1.15 5.12 25.78
N TYR A 338 0.90 4.00 25.13
CA TYR A 338 -0.34 3.23 25.28
C TYR A 338 -0.42 2.54 26.65
N ASN A 339 0.71 1.98 27.11
CA ASN A 339 0.89 1.33 28.43
C ASN A 339 1.01 2.36 29.57
#